data_5648a9b103b43ca9072feb0027fcb8bd
#
_entry.id   5648a9b103b43ca9072feb0027fcb8bd
#
_cell.length_a   1.000
_cell.length_b   1.000
_cell.length_c   1.000
_cell.angle_alpha   90.00
_cell.angle_beta   90.00
_cell.angle_gamma   90.00
#
_symmetry.space_group_name_H-M   'P 1'
#
loop_
_entity.id
_entity.type
_entity.pdbx_description
1 polymer ?
#
loop_
_entity_poly.entity_id
_entity_poly.type
_entity_poly.pdbx_seq_one_letter_code
_entity_poly.pdbx_strand_id
1 'polypeptide(L)'
;MPKFEKQLLEESQLRAHTKVTYKTYLLRLRQFHNYIDKPLDQVYLSEIREYFLHLINVKKIGRESLRNSFYAVRFYFVYCLNFNKEDFWFINVRRHQKIPTILSRKEVRDILAQVKVLDYRICLKLIYACGLRIGEAVKIKIADIDGERKILTVRSGKGNKDRVVPIP
;
A
#
# COMPACT_ATOMS: atom_id res chain seq x y z
N MET A 1 -17.62 15.91 9.12
CA MET A 1 -16.38 15.54 8.41
C MET A 1 -15.61 16.81 8.12
N PRO A 2 -14.34 16.94 8.51
CA PRO A 2 -13.53 18.13 8.21
C PRO A 2 -13.47 18.44 6.71
N LYS A 3 -13.35 19.72 6.33
CA LYS A 3 -13.32 20.19 4.92
C LYS A 3 -12.29 19.41 4.08
N PHE A 4 -11.08 19.23 4.61
CA PHE A 4 -10.01 18.55 3.89
C PHE A 4 -10.27 17.05 3.61
N GLU A 5 -11.00 16.39 4.50
CA GLU A 5 -11.36 14.96 4.29
C GLU A 5 -12.38 14.80 3.16
N LYS A 6 -13.34 15.74 3.07
CA LYS A 6 -14.33 15.76 1.99
C LYS A 6 -13.63 16.00 0.64
N GLN A 7 -12.77 17.01 0.57
CA GLN A 7 -11.99 17.30 -0.65
C GLN A 7 -11.11 16.11 -1.06
N LEU A 8 -10.41 15.46 -0.10
CA LEU A 8 -9.61 14.27 -0.38
C LEU A 8 -10.44 13.12 -0.91
N LEU A 9 -11.66 12.92 -0.39
CA LEU A 9 -12.57 11.87 -0.85
C LEU A 9 -13.01 12.11 -2.29
N GLU A 10 -13.46 13.32 -2.60
CA GLU A 10 -13.92 13.73 -3.93
C GLU A 10 -12.81 13.56 -4.98
N GLU A 11 -11.60 14.06 -4.70
CA GLU A 11 -10.45 13.93 -5.59
C GLU A 11 -9.97 12.46 -5.74
N SER A 12 -10.06 11.67 -4.67
CA SER A 12 -9.73 10.24 -4.74
C SER A 12 -10.74 9.45 -5.60
N GLN A 13 -12.02 9.83 -5.59
CA GLN A 13 -13.05 9.24 -6.44
C GLN A 13 -12.84 9.60 -7.91
N LEU A 14 -12.61 10.89 -8.22
CA LEU A 14 -12.35 11.37 -9.58
C LEU A 14 -11.14 10.66 -10.22
N ARG A 15 -10.14 10.27 -9.42
CA ARG A 15 -8.94 9.59 -9.90
C ARG A 15 -8.98 8.07 -9.71
N ALA A 16 -10.16 7.51 -9.43
CA ALA A 16 -10.38 6.06 -9.27
C ALA A 16 -9.40 5.40 -8.27
N HIS A 17 -9.05 6.09 -7.20
CA HIS A 17 -8.23 5.51 -6.14
C HIS A 17 -8.95 4.36 -5.46
N THR A 18 -8.20 3.30 -5.13
CA THR A 18 -8.76 2.19 -4.35
C THR A 18 -9.12 2.66 -2.94
N LYS A 19 -10.06 1.98 -2.30
CA LYS A 19 -10.41 2.23 -0.88
C LYS A 19 -9.18 2.19 0.04
N VAL A 20 -8.21 1.32 -0.26
CA VAL A 20 -6.96 1.19 0.51
C VAL A 20 -6.09 2.43 0.34
N THR A 21 -5.92 2.91 -0.90
CA THR A 21 -5.15 4.14 -1.19
C THR A 21 -5.77 5.33 -0.48
N TYR A 22 -7.09 5.53 -0.60
CA TYR A 22 -7.80 6.60 0.09
C TYR A 22 -7.59 6.55 1.62
N LYS A 23 -7.80 5.38 2.24
CA LYS A 23 -7.60 5.22 3.70
C LYS A 23 -6.16 5.55 4.13
N THR A 24 -5.18 5.13 3.34
CA THR A 24 -3.77 5.44 3.60
C THR A 24 -3.51 6.94 3.51
N TYR A 25 -4.00 7.60 2.47
CA TYR A 25 -3.85 9.05 2.29
C TYR A 25 -4.55 9.84 3.39
N LEU A 26 -5.78 9.44 3.74
CA LEU A 26 -6.53 10.06 4.83
C LEU A 26 -5.78 9.99 6.17
N LEU A 27 -5.25 8.80 6.50
CA LEU A 27 -4.46 8.61 7.72
C LEU A 27 -3.24 9.55 7.76
N ARG A 28 -2.49 9.62 6.65
CA ARG A 28 -1.28 10.47 6.57
C ARG A 28 -1.61 11.95 6.58
N LEU A 29 -2.70 12.34 5.92
CA LEU A 29 -3.13 13.73 5.90
C LEU A 29 -3.66 14.18 7.29
N ARG A 30 -4.35 13.31 8.03
CA ARG A 30 -4.73 13.57 9.43
C ARG A 30 -3.50 13.76 10.32
N GLN A 31 -2.47 12.94 10.16
CA GLN A 31 -1.21 13.10 10.90
C GLN A 31 -0.53 14.44 10.60
N PHE A 32 -0.55 14.85 9.34
CA PHE A 32 -0.05 16.16 8.92
C PHE A 32 -0.88 17.30 9.51
N HIS A 33 -2.21 17.24 9.38
CA HIS A 33 -3.12 18.25 9.93
C HIS A 33 -2.95 18.43 11.45
N ASN A 34 -2.84 17.32 12.19
CA ASN A 34 -2.63 17.35 13.64
C ASN A 34 -1.26 17.93 14.03
N TYR A 35 -0.26 17.86 13.16
CA TYR A 35 1.05 18.47 13.39
C TYR A 35 1.02 19.98 13.13
N ILE A 36 0.36 20.40 12.06
CA ILE A 36 0.30 21.81 11.64
C ILE A 36 -0.65 22.62 12.52
N ASP A 37 -1.71 22.01 13.05
CA ASP A 37 -2.72 22.60 13.94
C ASP A 37 -3.36 23.90 13.38
N LYS A 38 -3.55 23.94 12.07
CA LYS A 38 -4.26 25.03 11.37
C LYS A 38 -4.94 24.54 10.09
N PRO A 39 -5.86 25.35 9.50
CA PRO A 39 -6.49 24.99 8.23
C PRO A 39 -5.46 24.74 7.13
N LEU A 40 -5.63 23.62 6.36
CA LEU A 40 -4.65 23.21 5.35
C LEU A 40 -4.54 24.15 4.16
N ASP A 41 -5.56 24.98 3.91
CA ASP A 41 -5.55 26.03 2.89
C ASP A 41 -4.73 27.26 3.29
N GLN A 42 -4.27 27.35 4.53
CA GLN A 42 -3.40 28.40 5.05
C GLN A 42 -1.95 27.94 5.27
N VAL A 43 -1.60 26.75 4.83
CA VAL A 43 -0.27 26.15 5.03
C VAL A 43 0.66 26.56 3.89
N TYR A 44 1.86 27.03 4.25
CA TYR A 44 2.92 27.37 3.31
C TYR A 44 3.86 26.19 3.03
N LEU A 45 4.54 26.21 1.89
CA LEU A 45 5.50 25.16 1.51
C LEU A 45 6.64 24.97 2.51
N SER A 46 7.07 26.05 3.18
CA SER A 46 8.07 25.99 4.26
C SER A 46 7.62 25.09 5.41
N GLU A 47 6.36 25.17 5.81
CA GLU A 47 5.80 24.38 6.91
C GLU A 47 5.63 22.90 6.52
N ILE A 48 5.29 22.65 5.24
CA ILE A 48 5.27 21.28 4.70
C ILE A 48 6.69 20.70 4.78
N ARG A 49 7.70 21.46 4.39
CA ARG A 49 9.12 21.05 4.49
C ARG A 49 9.53 20.76 5.94
N GLU A 50 9.17 21.64 6.88
CA GLU A 50 9.43 21.46 8.31
C GLU A 50 8.80 20.18 8.85
N TYR A 51 7.55 19.89 8.48
CA TYR A 51 6.90 18.63 8.84
C TYR A 51 7.71 17.40 8.38
N PHE A 52 8.21 17.40 7.14
CA PHE A 52 9.02 16.29 6.66
C PHE A 52 10.36 16.18 7.36
N LEU A 53 11.00 17.31 7.71
CA LEU A 53 12.20 17.33 8.54
C LEU A 53 11.91 16.77 9.94
N HIS A 54 10.77 17.13 10.54
CA HIS A 54 10.32 16.55 11.81
C HIS A 54 10.13 15.03 11.71
N LEU A 55 9.50 14.53 10.64
CA LEU A 55 9.32 13.09 10.44
C LEU A 55 10.66 12.34 10.31
N ILE A 56 11.66 12.96 9.67
CA ILE A 56 12.98 12.37 9.47
C ILE A 56 13.81 12.45 10.76
N ASN A 57 13.93 13.62 11.35
CA ASN A 57 14.91 13.90 12.41
C ASN A 57 14.38 13.55 13.81
N VAL A 58 13.09 13.83 14.07
CA VAL A 58 12.47 13.67 15.40
C VAL A 58 11.74 12.32 15.47
N LYS A 59 10.82 12.04 14.54
CA LYS A 59 10.05 10.80 14.54
C LYS A 59 10.83 9.60 13.97
N LYS A 60 11.91 9.86 13.24
CA LYS A 60 12.79 8.82 12.63
C LYS A 60 12.02 7.72 11.90
N ILE A 61 10.97 8.09 11.18
CA ILE A 61 10.11 7.12 10.48
C ILE A 61 10.86 6.44 9.34
N GLY A 62 10.49 5.18 9.06
CA GLY A 62 11.06 4.42 7.95
C GLY A 62 10.75 5.05 6.58
N ARG A 63 11.62 4.83 5.60
CA ARG A 63 11.54 5.42 4.24
C ARG A 63 10.21 5.17 3.53
N GLU A 64 9.61 3.98 3.67
CA GLU A 64 8.31 3.67 3.06
C GLU A 64 7.17 4.48 3.70
N SER A 65 7.21 4.67 5.02
CA SER A 65 6.24 5.52 5.73
C SER A 65 6.40 6.98 5.34
N LEU A 66 7.64 7.47 5.22
CA LEU A 66 7.95 8.82 4.74
C LEU A 66 7.40 9.02 3.33
N ARG A 67 7.62 8.05 2.43
CA ARG A 67 7.12 8.07 1.06
C ARG A 67 5.59 8.11 1.00
N ASN A 68 4.92 7.30 1.79
CA ASN A 68 3.45 7.31 1.86
C ASN A 68 2.91 8.65 2.39
N SER A 69 3.57 9.23 3.40
CA SER A 69 3.22 10.57 3.91
C SER A 69 3.44 11.64 2.83
N PHE A 70 4.56 11.57 2.11
CA PHE A 70 4.86 12.50 1.02
C PHE A 70 3.81 12.47 -0.09
N TYR A 71 3.48 11.28 -0.58
CA TYR A 71 2.48 11.19 -1.65
C TYR A 71 1.09 11.61 -1.20
N ALA A 72 0.71 11.36 0.04
CA ALA A 72 -0.58 11.79 0.58
C ALA A 72 -0.68 13.32 0.69
N VAL A 73 0.34 13.95 1.29
CA VAL A 73 0.40 15.41 1.45
C VAL A 73 0.47 16.08 0.07
N ARG A 74 1.42 15.65 -0.80
CA ARG A 74 1.53 16.19 -2.15
C ARG A 74 0.24 16.04 -2.95
N PHE A 75 -0.42 14.88 -2.86
CA PHE A 75 -1.69 14.66 -3.54
C PHE A 75 -2.73 15.71 -3.13
N TYR A 76 -2.89 15.93 -1.84
CA TYR A 76 -3.86 16.91 -1.35
C TYR A 76 -3.52 18.33 -1.79
N PHE A 77 -2.29 18.78 -1.60
CA PHE A 77 -1.91 20.14 -1.97
C PHE A 77 -1.97 20.39 -3.47
N VAL A 78 -1.56 19.44 -4.29
CA VAL A 78 -1.59 19.57 -5.76
C VAL A 78 -3.03 19.51 -6.29
N TYR A 79 -3.82 18.55 -5.85
CA TYR A 79 -5.11 18.29 -6.48
C TYR A 79 -6.30 18.92 -5.77
N CYS A 80 -6.22 19.18 -4.48
CA CYS A 80 -7.30 19.84 -3.73
C CYS A 80 -7.05 21.34 -3.53
N LEU A 81 -5.78 21.79 -3.50
CA LEU A 81 -5.40 23.18 -3.27
C LEU A 81 -4.65 23.83 -4.43
N ASN A 82 -4.50 23.14 -5.57
CA ASN A 82 -3.90 23.64 -6.83
C ASN A 82 -2.45 24.16 -6.71
N PHE A 83 -1.64 23.55 -5.80
CA PHE A 83 -0.20 23.79 -5.78
C PHE A 83 0.50 23.16 -6.98
N ASN A 84 1.65 23.73 -7.40
CA ASN A 84 2.44 23.12 -8.46
C ASN A 84 3.13 21.85 -7.98
N LYS A 85 3.22 20.88 -8.87
CA LYS A 85 3.84 19.58 -8.56
C LYS A 85 5.34 19.71 -8.29
N GLU A 86 5.96 20.67 -8.94
CA GLU A 86 7.37 21.02 -8.87
C GLU A 86 7.76 21.63 -7.52
N ASP A 87 6.82 22.24 -6.80
CA ASP A 87 7.05 22.82 -5.49
C ASP A 87 7.49 21.79 -4.44
N PHE A 88 7.27 20.50 -4.72
CA PHE A 88 7.62 19.38 -3.84
C PHE A 88 9.00 18.75 -4.13
N TRP A 89 9.89 19.43 -4.87
CA TRP A 89 11.24 18.95 -5.21
C TRP A 89 12.18 18.79 -3.99
N PHE A 90 11.88 19.46 -2.88
CA PHE A 90 12.72 19.53 -1.69
C PHE A 90 12.92 18.21 -0.97
N ILE A 91 12.18 17.15 -1.33
CA ILE A 91 12.30 15.84 -0.71
C ILE A 91 12.51 14.73 -1.74
N ASN A 92 13.53 13.92 -1.52
CA ASN A 92 13.81 12.75 -2.33
C ASN A 92 13.31 11.48 -1.62
N VAL A 93 12.18 10.94 -2.10
CA VAL A 93 11.55 9.72 -1.55
C VAL A 93 11.78 8.49 -2.45
N ARG A 94 12.94 8.40 -3.11
CA ARG A 94 13.27 7.26 -3.98
C ARG A 94 13.14 5.94 -3.22
N ARG A 95 12.61 4.95 -3.93
CA ARG A 95 12.48 3.60 -3.39
C ARG A 95 13.85 2.95 -3.27
N HIS A 96 14.19 2.48 -2.08
CA HIS A 96 15.37 1.64 -1.88
C HIS A 96 14.95 0.18 -2.11
N GLN A 97 15.43 -0.42 -3.18
CA GLN A 97 15.21 -1.84 -3.42
C GLN A 97 16.24 -2.63 -2.61
N LYS A 98 15.77 -3.36 -1.60
CA LYS A 98 16.57 -4.41 -0.96
C LYS A 98 16.25 -5.72 -1.67
N ILE A 99 17.27 -6.46 -2.04
CA ILE A 99 17.11 -7.82 -2.54
C ILE A 99 16.60 -8.67 -1.36
N PRO A 100 15.43 -9.30 -1.49
CA PRO A 100 14.93 -10.16 -0.42
C PRO A 100 15.81 -11.41 -0.26
N THR A 101 15.92 -11.93 0.96
CA THR A 101 16.53 -13.23 1.20
C THR A 101 15.66 -14.31 0.58
N ILE A 102 16.25 -15.14 -0.27
CA ILE A 102 15.58 -16.25 -0.93
C ILE A 102 15.74 -17.49 -0.05
N LEU A 103 14.63 -18.10 0.34
CA LEU A 103 14.62 -19.33 1.10
C LEU A 103 14.84 -20.55 0.19
N SER A 104 15.59 -21.54 0.65
CA SER A 104 15.72 -22.83 0.01
C SER A 104 14.42 -23.65 0.10
N ARG A 105 14.25 -24.64 -0.78
CA ARG A 105 13.08 -25.54 -0.75
C ARG A 105 12.95 -26.29 0.58
N LYS A 106 14.07 -26.59 1.25
CA LYS A 106 14.10 -27.23 2.55
C LYS A 106 13.55 -26.30 3.63
N GLU A 107 14.08 -25.08 3.71
CA GLU A 107 13.61 -24.07 4.67
C GLU A 107 12.11 -23.78 4.52
N VAL A 108 11.61 -23.67 3.28
CA VAL A 108 10.17 -23.50 3.04
C VAL A 108 9.36 -24.68 3.57
N ARG A 109 9.79 -25.91 3.33
CA ARG A 109 9.12 -27.11 3.85
C ARG A 109 9.11 -27.13 5.38
N ASP A 110 10.25 -26.82 6.01
CA ASP A 110 10.40 -26.80 7.45
C ASP A 110 9.49 -25.74 8.10
N ILE A 111 9.40 -24.54 7.50
CA ILE A 111 8.48 -23.47 7.93
C ILE A 111 7.02 -23.93 7.81
N LEU A 112 6.63 -24.50 6.68
CA LEU A 112 5.26 -24.96 6.45
C LEU A 112 4.86 -26.11 7.39
N ALA A 113 5.80 -26.96 7.77
CA ALA A 113 5.57 -28.04 8.74
C ALA A 113 5.23 -27.53 10.15
N GLN A 114 5.76 -26.35 10.54
CA GLN A 114 5.48 -25.73 11.85
C GLN A 114 4.07 -25.10 11.92
N VAL A 115 3.40 -24.88 10.81
CA VAL A 115 2.07 -24.28 10.81
C VAL A 115 1.02 -25.32 11.21
N LYS A 116 0.56 -25.23 12.46
CA LYS A 116 -0.38 -26.20 13.05
C LYS A 116 -1.79 -26.12 12.46
N VAL A 117 -2.27 -24.91 12.17
CA VAL A 117 -3.61 -24.70 11.63
C VAL A 117 -3.64 -25.10 10.17
N LEU A 118 -4.47 -26.09 9.82
CA LEU A 118 -4.53 -26.70 8.49
C LEU A 118 -4.83 -25.68 7.40
N ASP A 119 -5.85 -24.85 7.59
CA ASP A 119 -6.26 -23.84 6.61
C ASP A 119 -5.14 -22.84 6.27
N TYR A 120 -4.42 -22.40 7.30
CA TYR A 120 -3.27 -21.51 7.10
C TYR A 120 -2.14 -22.21 6.36
N ARG A 121 -1.89 -23.47 6.69
CA ARG A 121 -0.86 -24.29 6.01
C ARG A 121 -1.20 -24.51 4.54
N ILE A 122 -2.46 -24.81 4.22
CA ILE A 122 -2.94 -24.97 2.84
C ILE A 122 -2.81 -23.65 2.08
N CYS A 123 -3.27 -22.55 2.65
CA CYS A 123 -3.17 -21.21 2.07
C CYS A 123 -1.71 -20.83 1.76
N LEU A 124 -0.79 -21.05 2.69
CA LEU A 124 0.64 -20.78 2.51
C LEU A 124 1.27 -21.69 1.45
N LYS A 125 0.86 -22.97 1.38
CA LYS A 125 1.30 -23.89 0.31
C LYS A 125 0.86 -23.37 -1.06
N LEU A 126 -0.39 -22.92 -1.21
CA LEU A 126 -0.89 -22.32 -2.45
C LEU A 126 -0.14 -21.04 -2.83
N ILE A 127 0.13 -20.18 -1.85
CA ILE A 127 0.95 -18.97 -2.06
C ILE A 127 2.31 -19.34 -2.64
N TYR A 128 2.98 -20.31 -2.03
CA TYR A 128 4.31 -20.73 -2.46
C TYR A 128 4.29 -21.42 -3.82
N ALA A 129 3.38 -22.37 -4.01
CA ALA A 129 3.30 -23.19 -5.21
C ALA A 129 2.85 -22.40 -6.47
N CYS A 130 1.86 -21.51 -6.30
CA CYS A 130 1.24 -20.78 -7.40
C CYS A 130 1.69 -19.31 -7.50
N GLY A 131 2.61 -18.84 -6.66
CA GLY A 131 3.08 -17.46 -6.67
C GLY A 131 1.98 -16.43 -6.37
N LEU A 132 1.05 -16.76 -5.45
CA LEU A 132 -0.08 -15.91 -5.11
C LEU A 132 0.33 -14.80 -4.14
N ARG A 133 -0.39 -13.67 -4.19
CA ARG A 133 -0.36 -12.68 -3.11
C ARG A 133 -1.23 -13.15 -1.95
N ILE A 134 -0.88 -12.78 -0.71
CA ILE A 134 -1.69 -13.14 0.47
C ILE A 134 -3.17 -12.75 0.27
N GLY A 135 -3.44 -11.52 -0.20
CA GLY A 135 -4.81 -11.05 -0.44
C GLY A 135 -5.54 -11.74 -1.59
N GLU A 136 -4.84 -12.45 -2.46
CA GLU A 136 -5.43 -13.33 -3.48
C GLU A 136 -5.75 -14.70 -2.86
N ALA A 137 -4.78 -15.29 -2.18
CA ALA A 137 -4.91 -16.63 -1.61
C ALA A 137 -6.08 -16.78 -0.62
N VAL A 138 -6.31 -15.78 0.25
CA VAL A 138 -7.43 -15.80 1.22
C VAL A 138 -8.80 -15.62 0.58
N LYS A 139 -8.89 -15.29 -0.71
CA LYS A 139 -10.15 -15.11 -1.45
C LYS A 139 -10.47 -16.27 -2.38
N ILE A 140 -9.58 -17.24 -2.52
CA ILE A 140 -9.77 -18.40 -3.39
C ILE A 140 -10.99 -19.19 -2.93
N LYS A 141 -11.81 -19.56 -3.89
CA LYS A 141 -12.94 -20.46 -3.70
C LYS A 141 -12.64 -21.82 -4.35
N ILE A 142 -13.31 -22.86 -3.90
CA ILE A 142 -13.19 -24.20 -4.50
C ILE A 142 -13.50 -24.16 -5.99
N ALA A 143 -14.49 -23.37 -6.40
CA ALA A 143 -14.86 -23.17 -7.80
C ALA A 143 -13.78 -22.50 -8.68
N ASP A 144 -12.74 -21.93 -8.09
CA ASP A 144 -11.61 -21.34 -8.81
C ASP A 144 -10.51 -22.37 -9.13
N ILE A 145 -10.65 -23.61 -8.62
CA ILE A 145 -9.69 -24.71 -8.79
C ILE A 145 -10.23 -25.70 -9.82
N ASP A 146 -9.52 -25.87 -10.92
CA ASP A 146 -9.77 -26.92 -11.89
C ASP A 146 -8.75 -28.07 -11.68
N GLY A 147 -9.22 -29.14 -11.05
CA GLY A 147 -8.39 -30.30 -10.73
C GLY A 147 -7.96 -31.10 -11.94
N GLU A 148 -8.79 -31.16 -13.01
CA GLU A 148 -8.46 -31.89 -14.22
C GLU A 148 -7.35 -31.18 -15.01
N ARG A 149 -7.49 -29.87 -15.19
CA ARG A 149 -6.50 -29.04 -15.88
C ARG A 149 -5.34 -28.63 -15.02
N LYS A 150 -5.39 -28.92 -13.72
CA LYS A 150 -4.40 -28.47 -12.71
C LYS A 150 -4.13 -26.96 -12.78
N ILE A 151 -5.19 -26.19 -12.83
CA ILE A 151 -5.11 -24.72 -12.88
C ILE A 151 -5.94 -24.08 -11.78
N LEU A 152 -5.51 -22.88 -11.38
CA LEU A 152 -6.19 -22.01 -10.43
C LEU A 152 -6.48 -20.66 -11.08
N THR A 153 -7.74 -20.26 -11.05
CA THR A 153 -8.17 -18.93 -11.51
C THR A 153 -8.06 -17.93 -10.36
N VAL A 154 -7.19 -16.94 -10.51
CA VAL A 154 -7.03 -15.82 -9.56
C VAL A 154 -7.87 -14.66 -10.05
N ARG A 155 -8.96 -14.36 -9.33
CA ARG A 155 -9.88 -13.27 -9.68
C ARG A 155 -9.48 -11.97 -8.98
N SER A 156 -9.71 -10.84 -9.66
CA SER A 156 -9.50 -9.48 -9.13
C SER A 156 -8.11 -9.29 -8.51
N GLY A 157 -7.07 -9.75 -9.20
CA GLY A 157 -5.68 -9.52 -8.83
C GLY A 157 -5.30 -8.03 -8.81
N LYS A 158 -4.01 -7.71 -8.69
CA LYS A 158 -3.53 -6.32 -8.70
C LYS A 158 -3.97 -5.61 -9.99
N GLY A 159 -4.70 -4.51 -9.86
CA GLY A 159 -5.28 -3.76 -10.98
C GLY A 159 -6.58 -4.37 -11.52
N ASN A 160 -7.27 -5.18 -10.70
CA ASN A 160 -8.54 -5.86 -11.05
C ASN A 160 -8.44 -6.76 -12.28
N LYS A 161 -7.26 -7.40 -12.50
CA LYS A 161 -7.02 -8.32 -13.61
C LYS A 161 -7.10 -9.76 -13.13
N ASP A 162 -7.86 -10.57 -13.85
CA ASP A 162 -7.90 -12.02 -13.64
C ASP A 162 -6.70 -12.68 -14.33
N ARG A 163 -6.22 -13.78 -13.74
CA ARG A 163 -5.19 -14.61 -14.33
C ARG A 163 -5.37 -16.07 -13.94
N VAL A 164 -4.90 -16.96 -14.78
CA VAL A 164 -4.81 -18.38 -14.49
C VAL A 164 -3.38 -18.75 -14.16
N VAL A 165 -3.18 -19.58 -13.15
CA VAL A 165 -1.87 -20.08 -12.73
C VAL A 165 -1.89 -21.61 -12.63
N PRO A 166 -0.80 -22.31 -12.98
CA PRO A 166 -0.74 -23.77 -12.84
C PRO A 166 -0.66 -24.15 -11.36
N ILE A 167 -1.24 -25.30 -11.02
CA ILE A 167 -1.06 -25.99 -9.74
C ILE A 167 -0.05 -27.13 -9.99
N PRO A 168 1.13 -27.08 -9.36
CA PRO A 168 2.18 -28.10 -9.55
C PRO A 168 1.83 -29.43 -8.88
#